data_c74d185c7dab4f0ec5cb26893b98a281
#
_entry.id   c74d185c7dab4f0ec5cb26893b98a281
#
_cell.length_a   1.000
_cell.length_b   1.000
_cell.length_c   1.000
_cell.angle_alpha   90.00
_cell.angle_beta   90.00
_cell.angle_gamma   90.00
#
_symmetry.space_group_name_H-M   'P 1'
#
loop_
_entity.id
_entity.type
_entity.pdbx_description
1 polymer ?
#
loop_
_entity_poly.entity_id
_entity_poly.type
_entity_poly.pdbx_seq_one_letter_code
_entity_poly.pdbx_strand_id
1 'polypeptide(L)'
;MNEDIFVEDIRGWKEFLDSVGEVAKPHLDSTKITKLIYSAAIAFCCYIDLTKDGDQKTPGTFFEYLIGHLFAKRLGINPTKQLDVLDLDIQATLPTDFIFNLGKEKPKFHLPVKTSSRERVIQVWAHQRVLDGVYGTGRFIGTPVILGETKSDKRKKEVIEICLPDQWRIYQMHIAQLKRIYYLDVPAAYNKLNEVFPRIAVRPFGDFFREVDALAQ
;
A
#
# COMPACT_ATOMS: atom_id res chain seq x y z
N MET A 1 -14.37 7.18 -2.49
CA MET A 1 -14.57 8.09 -1.35
C MET A 1 -14.53 9.49 -1.90
N ASN A 2 -15.46 10.34 -1.47
CA ASN A 2 -15.44 11.75 -1.74
C ASN A 2 -14.27 12.36 -0.94
N GLU A 3 -13.69 13.46 -1.43
CA GLU A 3 -12.60 14.19 -0.79
C GLU A 3 -12.92 14.57 0.66
N ASP A 4 -14.15 15.03 0.92
CA ASP A 4 -14.62 15.41 2.25
C ASP A 4 -14.56 14.23 3.24
N ILE A 5 -14.94 13.03 2.81
CA ILE A 5 -14.90 11.82 3.65
C ILE A 5 -13.46 11.44 3.98
N PHE A 6 -12.53 11.53 3.01
CA PHE A 6 -11.13 11.25 3.28
C PHE A 6 -10.53 12.22 4.30
N VAL A 7 -10.83 13.51 4.18
CA VAL A 7 -10.38 14.55 5.13
C VAL A 7 -10.98 14.31 6.51
N GLU A 8 -12.25 13.94 6.60
CA GLU A 8 -12.91 13.66 7.86
C GLU A 8 -12.35 12.43 8.57
N ASP A 9 -12.11 11.35 7.83
CA ASP A 9 -11.54 10.09 8.35
C ASP A 9 -10.15 10.29 8.96
N ILE A 10 -9.32 11.18 8.42
CA ILE A 10 -7.98 11.47 8.95
C ILE A 10 -7.94 12.62 9.95
N ARG A 11 -9.03 13.31 10.18
CA ARG A 11 -9.09 14.56 10.98
C ARG A 11 -8.48 14.42 12.36
N GLY A 12 -8.77 13.32 13.05
CA GLY A 12 -8.23 13.06 14.40
C GLY A 12 -6.73 12.79 14.44
N TRP A 13 -6.11 12.53 13.29
CA TRP A 13 -4.68 12.19 13.18
C TRP A 13 -3.89 13.22 12.35
N LYS A 14 -4.57 14.25 11.87
CA LYS A 14 -4.00 15.16 10.87
C LYS A 14 -2.65 15.74 11.26
N GLU A 15 -2.51 16.27 12.46
CA GLU A 15 -1.26 16.87 12.92
C GLU A 15 -0.10 15.86 12.92
N PHE A 16 -0.35 14.63 13.37
CA PHE A 16 0.62 13.56 13.34
C PHE A 16 0.99 13.16 11.91
N LEU A 17 0.00 12.96 11.05
CA LEU A 17 0.21 12.61 9.64
C LEU A 17 0.98 13.70 8.89
N ASP A 18 0.66 14.96 9.14
CA ASP A 18 1.36 16.10 8.54
C ASP A 18 2.82 16.15 9.00
N SER A 19 3.10 15.91 10.28
CA SER A 19 4.46 15.90 10.81
C SER A 19 5.32 14.80 10.19
N VAL A 20 4.75 13.59 9.99
CA VAL A 20 5.42 12.50 9.27
C VAL A 20 5.66 12.87 7.81
N GLY A 21 4.66 13.49 7.16
CA GLY A 21 4.75 13.92 5.77
C GLY A 21 5.82 14.99 5.53
N GLU A 22 6.10 15.87 6.49
CA GLU A 22 7.14 16.92 6.35
C GLU A 22 8.55 16.35 6.25
N VAL A 23 8.80 15.19 6.84
CA VAL A 23 10.12 14.55 6.79
C VAL A 23 10.25 13.55 5.62
N ALA A 24 9.16 13.15 4.99
CA ALA A 24 9.16 12.25 3.84
C ALA A 24 9.35 13.03 2.52
N LYS A 25 10.54 13.60 2.31
CA LYS A 25 10.86 14.43 1.14
C LYS A 25 11.74 13.69 0.13
N PRO A 26 11.58 13.95 -1.20
CA PRO A 26 12.30 13.21 -2.26
C PRO A 26 13.82 13.27 -2.18
N HIS A 27 14.40 14.30 -1.60
CA HIS A 27 15.84 14.48 -1.47
C HIS A 27 16.46 13.74 -0.28
N LEU A 28 15.63 13.22 0.64
CA LEU A 28 16.11 12.45 1.77
C LEU A 28 16.46 11.01 1.35
N ASP A 29 17.29 10.39 2.15
CA ASP A 29 17.64 8.99 1.96
C ASP A 29 16.40 8.08 2.12
N SER A 30 16.17 7.24 1.10
CA SER A 30 15.02 6.32 1.05
C SER A 30 14.92 5.41 2.27
N THR A 31 16.07 4.90 2.74
CA THR A 31 16.11 4.03 3.92
C THR A 31 15.72 4.78 5.19
N LYS A 32 16.16 6.02 5.32
CA LYS A 32 15.80 6.88 6.46
C LYS A 32 14.31 7.20 6.46
N ILE A 33 13.74 7.54 5.30
CA ILE A 33 12.31 7.78 5.15
C ILE A 33 11.53 6.52 5.53
N THR A 34 11.91 5.37 4.99
CA THR A 34 11.25 4.09 5.27
C THR A 34 11.26 3.78 6.78
N LYS A 35 12.42 3.91 7.44
CA LYS A 35 12.56 3.66 8.89
C LYS A 35 11.72 4.61 9.72
N LEU A 36 11.65 5.88 9.35
CA LEU A 36 10.84 6.86 10.05
C LEU A 36 9.36 6.50 10.01
N ILE A 37 8.85 6.22 8.80
CA ILE A 37 7.43 5.87 8.61
C ILE A 37 7.11 4.55 9.30
N TYR A 38 8.00 3.56 9.24
CA TYR A 38 7.87 2.31 9.97
C TYR A 38 7.77 2.56 11.48
N SER A 39 8.69 3.35 12.04
CA SER A 39 8.69 3.68 13.47
C SER A 39 7.41 4.40 13.89
N ALA A 40 6.92 5.33 13.08
CA ALA A 40 5.66 6.02 13.33
C ALA A 40 4.47 5.07 13.33
N ALA A 41 4.39 4.15 12.36
CA ALA A 41 3.33 3.15 12.28
C ALA A 41 3.35 2.20 13.49
N ILE A 42 4.52 1.69 13.87
CA ILE A 42 4.67 0.78 15.02
C ILE A 42 4.36 1.49 16.33
N ALA A 43 4.85 2.72 16.52
CA ALA A 43 4.58 3.50 17.72
C ALA A 43 3.09 3.72 17.93
N PHE A 44 2.34 4.01 16.85
CA PHE A 44 0.89 4.14 16.94
C PHE A 44 0.20 2.81 17.26
N CYS A 45 0.62 1.71 16.63
CA CYS A 45 0.10 0.38 16.94
C CYS A 45 0.30 0.04 18.43
N CYS A 46 1.51 0.29 18.95
CA CYS A 46 1.79 0.07 20.38
C CYS A 46 0.93 0.97 21.28
N TYR A 47 0.73 2.23 20.90
CA TYR A 47 -0.16 3.13 21.65
C TYR A 47 -1.59 2.60 21.72
N ILE A 48 -2.14 2.10 20.61
CA ILE A 48 -3.48 1.50 20.61
C ILE A 48 -3.54 0.25 21.47
N ASP A 49 -2.56 -0.65 21.38
CA ASP A 49 -2.51 -1.87 22.19
C ASP A 49 -2.47 -1.56 23.71
N LEU A 50 -1.83 -0.46 24.09
CA LEU A 50 -1.73 -0.04 25.50
C LEU A 50 -2.97 0.71 25.99
N THR A 51 -3.73 1.36 25.12
CA THR A 51 -4.82 2.26 25.51
C THR A 51 -6.22 1.74 25.20
N LYS A 52 -6.34 0.77 24.28
CA LYS A 52 -7.62 0.22 23.83
C LYS A 52 -7.56 -1.30 23.78
N ASP A 53 -7.96 -1.92 24.87
CA ASP A 53 -7.98 -3.38 24.97
C ASP A 53 -8.85 -4.01 23.87
N GLY A 54 -8.28 -4.98 23.17
CA GLY A 54 -8.97 -5.76 22.13
C GLY A 54 -9.21 -5.05 20.78
N ASP A 55 -8.79 -3.79 20.61
CA ASP A 55 -8.95 -3.08 19.34
C ASP A 55 -7.92 -3.52 18.29
N GLN A 56 -8.30 -4.51 17.49
CA GLN A 56 -7.46 -5.03 16.39
C GLN A 56 -7.65 -4.31 15.06
N LYS A 57 -8.65 -3.45 14.91
CA LYS A 57 -8.98 -2.78 13.65
C LYS A 57 -8.28 -1.42 13.49
N THR A 58 -8.23 -0.64 14.55
CA THR A 58 -7.67 0.72 14.51
C THR A 58 -6.22 0.77 14.02
N PRO A 59 -5.29 -0.14 14.40
CA PRO A 59 -3.94 -0.13 13.85
C PRO A 59 -3.89 -0.29 12.32
N GLY A 60 -4.70 -1.19 11.77
CA GLY A 60 -4.78 -1.41 10.32
C GLY A 60 -5.36 -0.19 9.60
N THR A 61 -6.43 0.39 10.13
CA THR A 61 -7.08 1.59 9.59
C THR A 61 -6.12 2.78 9.63
N PHE A 62 -5.43 2.98 10.75
CA PHE A 62 -4.43 4.04 10.87
C PHE A 62 -3.32 3.89 9.83
N PHE A 63 -2.77 2.67 9.66
CA PHE A 63 -1.72 2.42 8.68
C PHE A 63 -2.21 2.71 7.25
N GLU A 64 -3.44 2.30 6.93
CA GLU A 64 -4.07 2.62 5.65
C GLU A 64 -4.10 4.14 5.41
N TYR A 65 -4.60 4.93 6.37
CA TYR A 65 -4.66 6.39 6.23
C TYR A 65 -3.29 7.05 6.24
N LEU A 66 -2.34 6.58 7.03
CA LEU A 66 -0.97 7.08 7.00
C LEU A 66 -0.38 6.99 5.59
N ILE A 67 -0.47 5.82 4.97
CA ILE A 67 0.08 5.61 3.62
C ILE A 67 -0.72 6.40 2.58
N GLY A 68 -2.05 6.38 2.65
CA GLY A 68 -2.92 7.15 1.75
C GLY A 68 -2.63 8.65 1.83
N HIS A 69 -2.44 9.20 3.03
CA HIS A 69 -2.08 10.62 3.24
C HIS A 69 -0.71 10.96 2.65
N LEU A 70 0.30 10.11 2.85
CA LEU A 70 1.63 10.31 2.30
C LEU A 70 1.62 10.30 0.76
N PHE A 71 0.84 9.41 0.15
CA PHE A 71 0.62 9.42 -1.30
C PHE A 71 -0.10 10.68 -1.75
N ALA A 72 -1.20 11.07 -1.10
CA ALA A 72 -1.96 12.27 -1.41
C ALA A 72 -1.07 13.52 -1.34
N LYS A 73 -0.28 13.65 -0.28
CA LYS A 73 0.65 14.77 -0.08
C LYS A 73 1.75 14.81 -1.15
N ARG A 74 2.32 13.66 -1.51
CA ARG A 74 3.37 13.57 -2.54
C ARG A 74 2.85 13.84 -3.95
N LEU A 75 1.63 13.40 -4.26
CA LEU A 75 1.00 13.57 -5.57
C LEU A 75 0.23 14.90 -5.71
N GLY A 76 -0.11 15.55 -4.60
CA GLY A 76 -0.98 16.74 -4.58
C GLY A 76 -2.44 16.43 -4.97
N ILE A 77 -2.91 15.20 -4.77
CA ILE A 77 -4.21 14.70 -5.24
C ILE A 77 -4.87 13.89 -4.13
N ASN A 78 -6.16 14.12 -3.93
CA ASN A 78 -6.96 13.29 -3.03
C ASN A 78 -7.40 11.98 -3.71
N PRO A 79 -7.41 10.85 -2.97
CA PRO A 79 -7.80 9.56 -3.52
C PRO A 79 -9.32 9.37 -3.55
N THR A 80 -9.74 8.36 -4.34
CA THR A 80 -11.05 7.73 -4.23
C THR A 80 -10.90 6.31 -3.70
N LYS A 81 -11.92 5.77 -3.01
CA LYS A 81 -11.92 4.39 -2.48
C LYS A 81 -12.81 3.43 -3.27
N GLN A 82 -13.50 3.93 -4.27
CA GLN A 82 -14.40 3.14 -5.11
C GLN A 82 -14.21 3.47 -6.57
N LEU A 83 -14.32 2.45 -7.41
CA LEU A 83 -14.35 2.58 -8.85
C LEU A 83 -15.54 1.83 -9.41
N ASP A 84 -16.20 2.44 -10.39
CA ASP A 84 -17.25 1.75 -11.14
C ASP A 84 -16.58 0.72 -12.04
N VAL A 85 -16.92 -0.52 -11.82
CA VAL A 85 -16.45 -1.66 -12.63
C VAL A 85 -17.64 -2.25 -13.36
N LEU A 86 -18.23 -1.40 -14.27
CA LEU A 86 -19.39 -1.76 -14.93
C LEU A 86 -19.32 -2.93 -15.80
N ASP A 87 -20.36 -3.67 -16.04
CA ASP A 87 -20.92 -3.70 -17.35
C ASP A 87 -22.33 -4.21 -17.50
N LEU A 88 -22.91 -3.88 -18.64
CA LEU A 88 -24.16 -4.33 -19.24
C LEU A 88 -25.38 -3.83 -18.48
N ASP A 89 -25.95 -3.67 -17.69
CA ASP A 89 -27.19 -3.21 -17.07
C ASP A 89 -27.09 -3.11 -15.53
N ILE A 90 -25.93 -3.48 -14.97
CA ILE A 90 -25.72 -3.49 -13.54
C ILE A 90 -24.46 -2.68 -13.19
N GLN A 91 -24.63 -1.57 -12.52
CA GLN A 91 -23.51 -0.87 -11.91
C GLN A 91 -22.98 -1.68 -10.73
N ALA A 92 -21.74 -2.14 -10.84
CA ALA A 92 -20.99 -2.71 -9.73
C ALA A 92 -19.83 -1.78 -9.36
N THR A 93 -19.50 -1.66 -8.08
CA THR A 93 -18.36 -0.92 -7.62
C THR A 93 -17.31 -1.87 -7.07
N LEU A 94 -16.05 -1.65 -7.46
CA LEU A 94 -14.91 -2.34 -6.86
C LEU A 94 -14.43 -1.52 -5.65
N PRO A 95 -14.58 -2.01 -4.42
CA PRO A 95 -13.98 -1.36 -3.27
C PRO A 95 -12.47 -1.53 -3.31
N THR A 96 -11.74 -0.43 -3.17
CA THR A 96 -10.27 -0.41 -3.11
C THR A 96 -9.82 0.38 -1.90
N ASP A 97 -8.58 0.19 -1.46
CA ASP A 97 -8.07 1.04 -0.38
C ASP A 97 -7.94 2.49 -0.91
N PHE A 98 -7.18 2.73 -1.98
CA PHE A 98 -7.09 4.06 -2.62
C PHE A 98 -6.82 4.00 -4.12
N ILE A 99 -7.40 4.95 -4.86
CA ILE A 99 -7.10 5.24 -6.26
C ILE A 99 -6.73 6.72 -6.39
N PHE A 100 -5.60 7.01 -7.01
CA PHE A 100 -5.17 8.38 -7.33
C PHE A 100 -5.25 8.62 -8.83
N ASN A 101 -6.09 9.57 -9.22
CA ASN A 101 -6.31 9.94 -10.62
C ASN A 101 -5.42 11.12 -11.00
N LEU A 102 -4.39 10.87 -11.80
CA LEU A 102 -3.43 11.89 -12.24
C LEU A 102 -3.90 12.74 -13.44
N GLY A 103 -5.11 12.48 -13.95
CA GLY A 103 -5.68 13.16 -15.11
C GLY A 103 -5.97 12.22 -16.27
N LYS A 104 -6.58 12.76 -17.35
CA LYS A 104 -7.11 11.94 -18.46
C LYS A 104 -6.07 11.16 -19.22
N GLU A 105 -4.90 11.73 -19.44
CA GLU A 105 -3.83 11.17 -20.27
C GLU A 105 -2.82 10.34 -19.48
N LYS A 106 -2.92 10.35 -18.15
CA LYS A 106 -1.98 9.66 -17.27
C LYS A 106 -2.61 8.39 -16.68
N PRO A 107 -1.80 7.38 -16.36
CA PRO A 107 -2.29 6.23 -15.60
C PRO A 107 -2.73 6.66 -14.21
N LYS A 108 -3.59 5.87 -13.58
CA LYS A 108 -4.03 6.04 -12.20
C LYS A 108 -3.23 5.13 -11.28
N PHE A 109 -2.91 5.58 -10.08
CA PHE A 109 -2.34 4.66 -9.10
C PHE A 109 -3.45 3.86 -8.40
N HIS A 110 -3.29 2.55 -8.38
CA HIS A 110 -4.05 1.62 -7.54
C HIS A 110 -3.16 1.27 -6.34
N LEU A 111 -3.53 1.75 -5.16
CA LEU A 111 -2.77 1.65 -3.93
C LEU A 111 -3.49 0.76 -2.91
N PRO A 112 -3.29 -0.56 -2.92
CA PRO A 112 -3.64 -1.42 -1.80
C PRO A 112 -2.68 -1.21 -0.62
N VAL A 113 -3.24 -1.13 0.60
CA VAL A 113 -2.44 -0.98 1.82
C VAL A 113 -2.72 -2.15 2.76
N LYS A 114 -1.69 -2.84 3.21
CA LYS A 114 -1.83 -4.03 4.04
C LYS A 114 -0.78 -4.05 5.16
N THR A 115 -1.18 -4.44 6.36
CA THR A 115 -0.24 -4.65 7.46
C THR A 115 0.64 -5.90 7.24
N SER A 116 0.12 -6.89 6.51
CA SER A 116 0.88 -8.04 6.04
C SER A 116 0.23 -8.66 4.82
N SER A 117 0.99 -9.38 4.00
CA SER A 117 0.47 -10.00 2.79
C SER A 117 -0.37 -11.25 3.06
N ARG A 118 0.02 -12.11 3.97
CA ARG A 118 -0.69 -13.33 4.37
C ARG A 118 -1.61 -13.94 3.28
N GLU A 119 -2.69 -14.57 3.69
CA GLU A 119 -3.66 -15.24 2.80
C GLU A 119 -4.44 -14.30 1.88
N ARG A 120 -4.53 -13.02 2.23
CA ARG A 120 -5.30 -12.03 1.46
C ARG A 120 -4.49 -11.31 0.37
N VAL A 121 -3.22 -11.62 0.24
CA VAL A 121 -2.37 -10.97 -0.76
C VAL A 121 -2.87 -11.16 -2.19
N ILE A 122 -3.49 -12.29 -2.50
CA ILE A 122 -4.09 -12.55 -3.81
C ILE A 122 -5.11 -11.49 -4.20
N GLN A 123 -5.82 -10.87 -3.24
CA GLN A 123 -6.78 -9.82 -3.52
C GLN A 123 -6.14 -8.61 -4.21
N VAL A 124 -4.88 -8.31 -3.92
CA VAL A 124 -4.15 -7.22 -4.55
C VAL A 124 -4.01 -7.46 -6.06
N TRP A 125 -3.61 -8.69 -6.45
CA TRP A 125 -3.52 -9.07 -7.85
C TRP A 125 -4.90 -9.23 -8.51
N ALA A 126 -5.88 -9.76 -7.78
CA ALA A 126 -7.24 -9.90 -8.28
C ALA A 126 -7.88 -8.53 -8.59
N HIS A 127 -7.75 -7.56 -7.70
CA HIS A 127 -8.22 -6.19 -7.95
C HIS A 127 -7.51 -5.57 -9.16
N GLN A 128 -6.18 -5.70 -9.25
CA GLN A 128 -5.43 -5.22 -10.42
C GLN A 128 -5.92 -5.89 -11.71
N ARG A 129 -6.20 -7.20 -11.68
CA ARG A 129 -6.74 -7.93 -12.84
C ARG A 129 -8.10 -7.41 -13.28
N VAL A 130 -8.98 -7.10 -12.33
CA VAL A 130 -10.29 -6.49 -12.64
C VAL A 130 -10.09 -5.13 -13.30
N LEU A 131 -9.23 -4.28 -12.76
CA LEU A 131 -8.91 -2.96 -13.32
C LEU A 131 -8.33 -3.06 -14.73
N ASP A 132 -7.40 -3.99 -14.96
CA ASP A 132 -6.81 -4.25 -16.28
C ASP A 132 -7.84 -4.76 -17.28
N GLY A 133 -8.80 -5.58 -16.82
CA GLY A 133 -9.88 -6.11 -17.67
C GLY A 133 -10.92 -5.07 -18.07
N VAL A 134 -11.28 -4.18 -17.13
CA VAL A 134 -12.34 -3.17 -17.36
C VAL A 134 -11.81 -1.95 -18.10
N TYR A 135 -10.62 -1.46 -17.73
CA TYR A 135 -10.09 -0.20 -18.22
C TYR A 135 -8.95 -0.34 -19.22
N GLY A 136 -8.41 -1.54 -19.39
CA GLY A 136 -7.24 -1.83 -20.19
C GLY A 136 -5.93 -1.86 -19.38
N THR A 137 -5.04 -2.76 -19.76
CA THR A 137 -3.73 -2.92 -19.13
C THR A 137 -2.91 -1.63 -19.20
N GLY A 138 -2.28 -1.26 -18.07
CA GLY A 138 -1.45 -0.06 -17.96
C GLY A 138 -2.23 1.23 -17.64
N ARG A 139 -3.56 1.20 -17.63
CA ARG A 139 -4.36 2.34 -17.18
C ARG A 139 -4.30 2.53 -15.66
N PHE A 140 -4.03 1.45 -14.94
CA PHE A 140 -3.81 1.48 -13.49
C PHE A 140 -2.45 0.91 -13.15
N ILE A 141 -1.70 1.64 -12.36
CA ILE A 141 -0.39 1.24 -11.83
C ILE A 141 -0.61 0.65 -10.45
N GLY A 142 -0.54 -0.67 -10.32
CA GLY A 142 -0.62 -1.36 -9.04
C GLY A 142 0.64 -1.13 -8.21
N THR A 143 0.48 -0.46 -7.06
CA THR A 143 1.58 -0.12 -6.14
C THR A 143 1.18 -0.41 -4.70
N PRO A 144 1.00 -1.68 -4.29
CA PRO A 144 0.68 -1.99 -2.91
C PRO A 144 1.80 -1.56 -1.96
N VAL A 145 1.38 -1.14 -0.75
CA VAL A 145 2.28 -0.85 0.37
C VAL A 145 1.97 -1.80 1.52
N ILE A 146 2.99 -2.47 2.02
CA ILE A 146 2.88 -3.48 3.06
C ILE A 146 3.79 -3.11 4.24
N LEU A 147 3.28 -3.24 5.47
CA LEU A 147 4.05 -2.89 6.66
C LEU A 147 5.20 -3.89 6.88
N GLY A 148 4.90 -5.19 6.87
CA GLY A 148 5.89 -6.26 7.06
C GLY A 148 5.25 -7.65 6.98
N GLU A 149 6.07 -8.69 7.09
CA GLU A 149 5.65 -10.08 6.99
C GLU A 149 5.95 -10.86 8.27
N THR A 150 5.54 -10.33 9.40
CA THR A 150 5.77 -10.95 10.70
C THR A 150 4.48 -11.47 11.31
N LYS A 151 4.59 -12.56 12.04
CA LYS A 151 3.53 -13.16 12.85
C LYS A 151 4.08 -13.57 14.21
N SER A 152 3.33 -13.29 15.26
CA SER A 152 3.62 -13.83 16.58
C SER A 152 3.16 -15.29 16.67
N ASP A 153 4.08 -16.20 16.95
CA ASP A 153 3.75 -17.55 17.42
C ASP A 153 3.56 -17.51 18.93
N LYS A 154 2.30 -17.48 19.36
CA LYS A 154 1.95 -17.39 20.78
C LYS A 154 2.42 -18.60 21.60
N ARG A 155 2.60 -19.77 20.96
CA ARG A 155 3.04 -20.99 21.64
C ARG A 155 4.53 -20.95 21.94
N LYS A 156 5.32 -20.52 20.95
CA LYS A 156 6.78 -20.43 21.07
C LYS A 156 7.24 -19.09 21.65
N LYS A 157 6.34 -18.10 21.75
CA LYS A 157 6.67 -16.71 22.12
C LYS A 157 7.73 -16.09 21.22
N GLU A 158 7.68 -16.44 19.93
CA GLU A 158 8.60 -15.98 18.89
C GLU A 158 7.87 -15.17 17.83
N VAL A 159 8.59 -14.27 17.18
CA VAL A 159 8.15 -13.61 15.96
C VAL A 159 8.72 -14.37 14.76
N ILE A 160 7.85 -14.87 13.91
CA ILE A 160 8.22 -15.59 12.70
C ILE A 160 7.90 -14.76 11.46
N GLU A 161 8.74 -14.88 10.45
CA GLU A 161 8.52 -14.29 9.12
C GLU A 161 7.60 -15.21 8.29
N ILE A 162 6.64 -14.59 7.56
CA ILE A 162 5.68 -15.33 6.73
C ILE A 162 5.77 -14.79 5.31
N CYS A 163 6.63 -15.38 4.50
CA CYS A 163 6.79 -15.00 3.10
C CYS A 163 6.28 -16.08 2.17
N LEU A 164 5.73 -15.67 1.04
CA LEU A 164 5.16 -16.53 0.01
C LEU A 164 5.78 -16.23 -1.38
N PRO A 165 7.12 -16.27 -1.54
CA PRO A 165 7.80 -15.79 -2.75
C PRO A 165 7.37 -16.53 -4.02
N ASP A 166 7.15 -17.85 -3.95
CA ASP A 166 6.71 -18.63 -5.12
C ASP A 166 5.29 -18.31 -5.53
N GLN A 167 4.40 -18.07 -4.58
CA GLN A 167 3.03 -17.65 -4.89
C GLN A 167 3.02 -16.26 -5.55
N TRP A 168 3.82 -15.33 -5.06
CA TRP A 168 3.95 -14.00 -5.64
C TRP A 168 4.43 -14.05 -7.08
N ARG A 169 5.42 -14.90 -7.37
CA ARG A 169 5.89 -15.13 -8.74
C ARG A 169 4.76 -15.62 -9.64
N ILE A 170 3.97 -16.60 -9.17
CA ILE A 170 2.82 -17.15 -9.91
C ILE A 170 1.78 -16.05 -10.14
N TYR A 171 1.43 -15.27 -9.12
CA TYR A 171 0.42 -14.21 -9.26
C TYR A 171 0.87 -13.12 -10.22
N GLN A 172 2.13 -12.70 -10.14
CA GLN A 172 2.71 -11.69 -11.04
C GLN A 172 2.78 -12.17 -12.50
N MET A 173 2.97 -13.46 -12.72
CA MET A 173 3.04 -14.02 -14.07
C MET A 173 1.66 -14.28 -14.68
N HIS A 174 0.70 -14.73 -13.87
CA HIS A 174 -0.53 -15.33 -14.40
C HIS A 174 -1.81 -14.59 -14.04
N ILE A 175 -1.81 -13.70 -13.06
CA ILE A 175 -3.01 -12.95 -12.67
C ILE A 175 -2.93 -11.52 -13.21
N ALA A 176 -2.01 -10.72 -12.73
CA ALA A 176 -1.80 -9.34 -13.17
C ALA A 176 -0.37 -8.89 -12.84
N GLN A 177 0.08 -7.81 -13.47
CA GLN A 177 1.41 -7.24 -13.21
C GLN A 177 1.30 -6.00 -12.32
N LEU A 178 1.81 -6.12 -11.10
CA LEU A 178 2.02 -4.97 -10.24
C LEU A 178 3.30 -4.25 -10.65
N LYS A 179 3.28 -2.94 -10.68
CA LYS A 179 4.44 -2.14 -11.12
C LYS A 179 5.53 -2.05 -10.05
N ARG A 180 5.12 -1.93 -8.78
CA ARG A 180 5.96 -1.89 -7.59
C ARG A 180 5.25 -2.54 -6.43
N ILE A 181 6.00 -3.09 -5.50
CA ILE A 181 5.51 -3.55 -4.21
C ILE A 181 6.40 -2.93 -3.15
N TYR A 182 5.84 -2.01 -2.38
CA TYR A 182 6.58 -1.30 -1.36
C TYR A 182 6.41 -1.96 0.01
N TYR A 183 7.51 -2.00 0.75
CA TYR A 183 7.53 -2.46 2.14
C TYR A 183 8.11 -1.39 3.06
N LEU A 184 7.59 -1.35 4.29
CA LEU A 184 8.25 -0.61 5.37
C LEU A 184 9.34 -1.47 6.04
N ASP A 185 9.13 -2.78 6.11
CA ASP A 185 10.13 -3.77 6.52
C ASP A 185 10.24 -4.83 5.43
N VAL A 186 11.28 -4.69 4.57
CA VAL A 186 11.45 -5.56 3.39
C VAL A 186 11.98 -6.92 3.83
N PRO A 187 11.20 -8.00 3.64
CA PRO A 187 11.66 -9.33 4.00
C PRO A 187 12.85 -9.81 3.16
N ALA A 188 13.78 -10.52 3.81
CA ALA A 188 14.96 -11.06 3.13
C ALA A 188 14.60 -11.99 1.96
N ALA A 189 13.51 -12.76 2.09
CA ALA A 189 13.03 -13.65 1.04
C ALA A 189 12.60 -12.90 -0.22
N TYR A 190 12.03 -11.70 -0.09
CA TYR A 190 11.62 -10.89 -1.25
C TYR A 190 12.78 -10.10 -1.86
N ASN A 191 13.82 -9.78 -1.10
CA ASN A 191 15.07 -9.28 -1.69
C ASN A 191 15.70 -10.32 -2.62
N LYS A 192 15.78 -11.57 -2.19
CA LYS A 192 16.24 -12.69 -3.04
C LYS A 192 15.33 -12.90 -4.25
N LEU A 193 14.02 -12.76 -4.07
CA LEU A 193 13.08 -12.87 -5.18
C LEU A 193 13.31 -11.78 -6.25
N ASN A 194 13.63 -10.55 -5.88
CA ASN A 194 13.99 -9.50 -6.82
C ASN A 194 15.18 -9.86 -7.73
N GLU A 195 16.17 -10.58 -7.18
CA GLU A 195 17.38 -10.99 -7.93
C GLU A 195 17.05 -12.04 -9.00
N VAL A 196 16.20 -13.02 -8.64
CA VAL A 196 15.88 -14.15 -9.54
C VAL A 196 14.67 -13.86 -10.42
N PHE A 197 13.81 -12.94 -10.04
CA PHE A 197 12.61 -12.57 -10.79
C PHE A 197 12.35 -11.05 -10.74
N PRO A 198 13.15 -10.24 -11.46
CA PRO A 198 13.10 -8.78 -11.39
C PRO A 198 11.77 -8.15 -11.89
N ARG A 199 10.86 -8.94 -12.46
CA ARG A 199 9.49 -8.50 -12.77
C ARG A 199 8.66 -8.20 -11.52
N ILE A 200 9.03 -8.75 -10.37
CA ILE A 200 8.52 -8.33 -9.07
C ILE A 200 9.48 -7.29 -8.53
N ALA A 201 9.09 -6.03 -8.60
CA ALA A 201 9.94 -4.95 -8.10
C ALA A 201 9.55 -4.60 -6.65
N VAL A 202 10.00 -5.43 -5.70
CA VAL A 202 9.87 -5.14 -4.25
C VAL A 202 10.91 -4.10 -3.86
N ARG A 203 10.47 -3.04 -3.17
CA ARG A 203 11.29 -1.89 -2.81
C ARG A 203 10.96 -1.41 -1.40
N PRO A 204 11.91 -0.77 -0.69
CA PRO A 204 11.59 0.00 0.51
C PRO A 204 10.66 1.17 0.15
N PHE A 205 9.71 1.48 1.04
CA PHE A 205 8.68 2.48 0.75
C PHE A 205 9.24 3.89 0.48
N GLY A 206 10.37 4.22 1.06
CA GLY A 206 11.03 5.51 0.79
C GLY A 206 11.40 5.73 -0.67
N ASP A 207 11.54 4.66 -1.47
CA ASP A 207 11.80 4.77 -2.91
C ASP A 207 10.63 5.41 -3.66
N PHE A 208 9.39 5.22 -3.19
CA PHE A 208 8.21 5.87 -3.76
C PHE A 208 8.39 7.37 -3.94
N PHE A 209 8.93 8.06 -2.94
CA PHE A 209 9.09 9.52 -2.98
C PHE A 209 10.05 10.01 -4.07
N ARG A 210 10.92 9.14 -4.55
CA ARG A 210 11.91 9.43 -5.61
C ARG A 210 11.44 9.01 -7.00
N GLU A 211 10.76 7.86 -7.10
CA GLU A 211 10.44 7.26 -8.39
C GLU A 211 9.01 7.49 -8.88
N VAL A 212 8.13 8.05 -8.04
CA VAL A 212 6.70 8.21 -8.37
C VAL A 212 6.46 9.00 -9.65
N ASP A 213 7.25 10.04 -9.92
CA ASP A 213 7.11 10.85 -11.13
C ASP A 213 7.46 10.05 -12.42
N ALA A 214 8.45 9.16 -12.32
CA ALA A 214 8.81 8.26 -13.40
C ALA A 214 7.80 7.11 -13.59
N LEU A 215 7.12 6.69 -12.51
CA LEU A 215 6.05 5.70 -12.60
C LEU A 215 4.78 6.26 -13.25
N ALA A 216 4.56 7.57 -13.14
CA ALA A 216 3.40 8.27 -13.65
C ALA A 216 3.49 8.69 -15.13
N GLN A 217 4.61 8.38 -15.78
CA GLN A 217 4.85 8.61 -17.21
C GLN A 217 4.41 7.40 -18.03
#